data_83819995deda313dd2e190026402a970
#
_entry.id   83819995deda313dd2e190026402a970
#
_cell.length_a   1.000
_cell.length_b   1.000
_cell.length_c   1.000
_cell.angle_alpha   90.00
_cell.angle_beta   90.00
_cell.angle_gamma   90.00
#
_symmetry.space_group_name_H-M   'P 1'
#
loop_
_entity.id
_entity.type
_entity.pdbx_description
1 polymer ?
#
loop_
_entity_poly.entity_id
_entity_poly.type
_entity_poly.pdbx_seq_one_letter_code
_entity_poly.pdbx_strand_id
1 'polypeptide(L)'
;MLSSKRPVRTLIAAALALAALPAMAADPAFNRTVFFGDSLTDSGYFRPLLPPSVQPVTGKFTTNPAWVWAEHVADYYGTNATPNGNGQSGDNYAAGGATVATDLVGALGPTPSLKTQAARYLAANGGKADGNALYTVWGGPNDLFGITNPAQAPAVIGAAVTNQIGIVGSLQAAGAKYVMVPNLPDIGLTPMARAGGPAAMAQYTAVATAYNNALYGGLTQAGIEFIPLDTFTILREIVASPTTYGFRNVTDMACTSASSVTCNPTSLVAPDAATAYVFADGVHPSAATHQMLGQYAVSVLEAPRLQQVLTHSAQTIGHSRADQVSLHLGGAPADGLSWWGGVRGDMQRYDHADLYDGLAPAGLFGIDWARDGMVVGGFAGYGRMDADFGNSQGDFTQSDTTVGLFAGWYGERAWVNGQVSYSWLDYDVTRKVHLGPATREHKGSPEGSNLTAALNAGYEFGQEGSFRHGPVAAVIWQKVKLDGYLESNPSSTALGYSDQDADSTVGRLGWQARLDGGSIKPYVQVTYDHEFEDRQDGSAFLQSLPGVGSYRVPGLKFDKDYATAILGARMELFGLQSNIGLSATTMQKKAMDTSIFASFSGAF
;
A
#
# COMPACT_ATOMS: atom_id res chain seq x y z
N MET A 1 48.36 -24.14 -28.33
CA MET A 1 47.24 -23.18 -28.46
C MET A 1 46.00 -23.81 -27.88
N LEU A 2 45.74 -23.64 -26.62
CA LEU A 2 44.53 -24.13 -25.94
C LEU A 2 43.69 -22.94 -25.50
N SER A 3 42.49 -22.94 -25.98
CA SER A 3 41.45 -21.91 -25.95
C SER A 3 41.13 -21.45 -24.51
N SER A 4 41.42 -20.17 -24.18
CA SER A 4 41.12 -19.49 -22.91
C SER A 4 39.70 -18.91 -22.81
N LYS A 5 38.72 -19.48 -23.54
CA LYS A 5 37.34 -18.93 -23.61
C LYS A 5 36.33 -19.53 -22.60
N ARG A 6 36.76 -20.41 -21.70
CA ARG A 6 35.85 -21.12 -20.78
C ARG A 6 35.42 -20.33 -19.51
N PRO A 7 36.24 -19.46 -18.86
CA PRO A 7 35.83 -18.87 -17.59
C PRO A 7 34.72 -17.79 -17.69
N VAL A 8 34.64 -17.06 -18.80
CA VAL A 8 33.64 -15.98 -18.97
C VAL A 8 32.22 -16.56 -19.18
N ARG A 9 32.11 -17.68 -19.90
CA ARG A 9 30.78 -18.32 -20.08
C ARG A 9 30.23 -18.94 -18.81
N THR A 10 31.09 -19.41 -17.92
CA THR A 10 30.70 -20.00 -16.63
C THR A 10 30.25 -18.92 -15.62
N LEU A 11 30.85 -17.73 -15.63
CA LEU A 11 30.46 -16.60 -14.79
C LEU A 11 29.11 -15.99 -15.21
N ILE A 12 28.85 -15.86 -16.49
CA ILE A 12 27.55 -15.40 -17.02
C ILE A 12 26.43 -16.42 -16.72
N ALA A 13 26.74 -17.73 -16.83
CA ALA A 13 25.78 -18.78 -16.49
C ALA A 13 25.47 -18.85 -14.98
N ALA A 14 26.44 -18.54 -14.12
CA ALA A 14 26.23 -18.49 -12.67
C ALA A 14 25.39 -17.26 -12.25
N ALA A 15 25.59 -16.10 -12.89
CA ALA A 15 24.79 -14.90 -12.64
C ALA A 15 23.32 -15.08 -13.12
N LEU A 16 23.11 -15.77 -14.24
CA LEU A 16 21.77 -16.10 -14.75
C LEU A 16 21.07 -17.20 -13.93
N ALA A 17 21.83 -18.11 -13.30
CA ALA A 17 21.26 -19.16 -12.45
C ALA A 17 20.79 -18.63 -11.08
N LEU A 18 21.38 -17.54 -10.57
CA LEU A 18 20.94 -16.87 -9.35
C LEU A 18 19.62 -16.11 -9.53
N ALA A 19 19.29 -15.70 -10.76
CA ALA A 19 18.03 -15.02 -11.09
C ALA A 19 16.81 -15.96 -11.21
N ALA A 20 17.00 -17.28 -11.12
CA ALA A 20 15.97 -18.29 -11.40
C ALA A 20 15.44 -19.01 -10.13
N LEU A 21 15.51 -18.37 -8.96
CA LEU A 21 14.88 -18.93 -7.75
C LEU A 21 13.36 -18.74 -7.79
N PRO A 22 12.56 -19.74 -7.36
CA PRO A 22 11.11 -19.64 -7.43
C PRO A 22 10.59 -18.50 -6.53
N ALA A 23 9.79 -17.62 -7.12
CA ALA A 23 9.12 -16.56 -6.41
C ALA A 23 8.15 -17.15 -5.37
N MET A 24 8.34 -16.84 -4.11
CA MET A 24 7.40 -17.16 -3.03
C MET A 24 6.17 -16.24 -3.13
N ALA A 25 4.99 -16.71 -2.67
CA ALA A 25 3.78 -15.91 -2.70
C ALA A 25 3.89 -14.68 -1.77
N ALA A 26 3.29 -13.57 -2.19
CA ALA A 26 3.23 -12.33 -1.42
C ALA A 26 2.49 -12.51 -0.10
N ASP A 27 2.95 -11.85 0.98
CA ASP A 27 2.17 -11.72 2.21
C ASP A 27 1.09 -10.64 1.99
N PRO A 28 -0.21 -10.97 2.08
CA PRO A 28 -1.27 -9.98 1.90
C PRO A 28 -1.24 -8.92 3.02
N ALA A 29 -1.78 -7.73 2.74
CA ALA A 29 -1.90 -6.66 3.74
C ALA A 29 -2.66 -7.14 4.98
N PHE A 30 -3.74 -7.87 4.75
CA PHE A 30 -4.54 -8.51 5.79
C PHE A 30 -4.58 -10.01 5.53
N ASN A 31 -4.37 -10.80 6.57
CA ASN A 31 -4.47 -12.25 6.50
C ASN A 31 -5.92 -12.76 6.57
N ARG A 32 -6.85 -11.90 7.00
CA ARG A 32 -8.28 -12.19 7.19
C ARG A 32 -9.09 -10.91 7.13
N THR A 33 -10.33 -10.98 6.66
CA THR A 33 -11.33 -9.91 6.77
C THR A 33 -12.54 -10.42 7.54
N VAL A 34 -13.00 -9.68 8.55
CA VAL A 34 -14.15 -10.04 9.39
C VAL A 34 -15.15 -8.92 9.35
N PHE A 35 -16.40 -9.25 8.98
CA PHE A 35 -17.43 -8.24 8.76
C PHE A 35 -18.56 -8.39 9.79
N PHE A 36 -18.91 -7.26 10.42
CA PHE A 36 -20.09 -7.11 11.28
C PHE A 36 -20.97 -6.01 10.71
N GLY A 37 -22.26 -6.28 10.59
CA GLY A 37 -23.15 -5.29 10.01
C GLY A 37 -24.57 -5.78 9.82
N ASP A 38 -25.29 -5.00 9.02
CA ASP A 38 -26.66 -5.24 8.63
C ASP A 38 -26.78 -5.68 7.15
N SER A 39 -27.90 -5.37 6.50
CA SER A 39 -28.17 -5.73 5.10
C SER A 39 -27.17 -5.15 4.11
N LEU A 40 -26.54 -4.01 4.40
CA LEU A 40 -25.52 -3.41 3.53
C LEU A 40 -24.27 -4.29 3.40
N THR A 41 -24.01 -5.13 4.42
CA THR A 41 -22.79 -5.97 4.51
C THR A 41 -23.11 -7.47 4.36
N ASP A 42 -24.37 -7.88 4.49
CA ASP A 42 -24.84 -9.27 4.45
C ASP A 42 -24.55 -9.93 3.10
N SER A 43 -23.66 -10.89 3.05
CA SER A 43 -23.30 -11.67 1.87
C SER A 43 -24.15 -12.93 1.64
N GLY A 44 -25.26 -13.07 2.37
CA GLY A 44 -26.21 -14.16 2.24
C GLY A 44 -26.51 -14.94 3.52
N TYR A 45 -26.57 -14.26 4.67
CA TYR A 45 -26.89 -14.83 5.98
C TYR A 45 -28.17 -15.64 5.96
N PHE A 46 -29.24 -15.14 5.30
CA PHE A 46 -30.55 -15.78 5.22
C PHE A 46 -30.70 -16.75 4.03
N ARG A 47 -29.69 -16.86 3.15
CA ARG A 47 -29.80 -17.70 1.94
C ARG A 47 -30.19 -19.14 2.23
N PRO A 48 -29.67 -19.84 3.27
CA PRO A 48 -30.10 -21.21 3.59
C PRO A 48 -31.55 -21.37 3.98
N LEU A 49 -32.21 -20.28 4.38
CA LEU A 49 -33.62 -20.28 4.77
C LEU A 49 -34.57 -20.02 3.59
N LEU A 50 -34.05 -19.64 2.42
CA LEU A 50 -34.80 -19.46 1.20
C LEU A 50 -35.01 -20.82 0.51
N PRO A 51 -36.07 -20.97 -0.35
CA PRO A 51 -36.25 -22.17 -1.13
C PRO A 51 -35.01 -22.53 -1.95
N PRO A 52 -34.55 -23.80 -1.96
CA PRO A 52 -33.30 -24.19 -2.64
C PRO A 52 -33.20 -23.77 -4.10
N SER A 53 -34.35 -23.75 -4.81
CA SER A 53 -34.43 -23.39 -6.24
C SER A 53 -34.04 -21.93 -6.52
N VAL A 54 -34.16 -21.02 -5.55
CA VAL A 54 -33.87 -19.59 -5.73
C VAL A 54 -32.55 -19.16 -5.05
N GLN A 55 -31.97 -19.97 -4.16
CA GLN A 55 -30.76 -19.65 -3.43
C GLN A 55 -29.58 -19.22 -4.34
N PRO A 56 -29.34 -19.80 -5.53
CA PRO A 56 -28.24 -19.38 -6.39
C PRO A 56 -28.34 -17.93 -6.90
N VAL A 57 -29.55 -17.36 -6.95
CA VAL A 57 -29.84 -16.06 -7.56
C VAL A 57 -30.51 -15.07 -6.61
N THR A 58 -30.52 -15.35 -5.30
CA THR A 58 -31.13 -14.48 -4.27
C THR A 58 -30.34 -14.55 -2.97
N GLY A 59 -30.78 -13.83 -1.94
CA GLY A 59 -30.26 -13.95 -0.58
C GLY A 59 -29.28 -12.90 -0.14
N LYS A 60 -29.00 -11.91 -0.98
CA LYS A 60 -28.20 -10.70 -0.62
C LYS A 60 -29.06 -9.46 -0.84
N PHE A 61 -28.75 -8.39 -0.15
CA PHE A 61 -29.50 -7.13 -0.25
C PHE A 61 -28.92 -6.22 -1.34
N THR A 62 -28.96 -6.72 -2.58
CA THR A 62 -28.46 -6.06 -3.79
C THR A 62 -29.23 -6.60 -5.00
N THR A 63 -28.87 -6.23 -6.21
CA THR A 63 -29.34 -6.88 -7.46
C THR A 63 -28.62 -8.22 -7.63
N ASN A 64 -29.20 -9.30 -7.02
CA ASN A 64 -28.59 -10.64 -7.05
C ASN A 64 -28.41 -11.20 -8.46
N PRO A 65 -27.44 -12.10 -8.67
CA PRO A 65 -26.53 -12.73 -7.68
C PRO A 65 -25.24 -11.94 -7.39
N ALA A 66 -25.17 -10.68 -7.75
CA ALA A 66 -23.98 -9.85 -7.62
C ALA A 66 -23.46 -9.77 -6.17
N TRP A 67 -22.23 -9.31 -6.02
CA TRP A 67 -21.55 -9.14 -4.75
C TRP A 67 -22.01 -7.89 -4.01
N VAL A 68 -21.94 -7.93 -2.69
CA VAL A 68 -21.97 -6.74 -1.83
C VAL A 68 -20.55 -6.21 -1.63
N TRP A 69 -20.40 -4.98 -1.15
CA TRP A 69 -19.11 -4.31 -0.99
C TRP A 69 -18.08 -5.13 -0.19
N ALA A 70 -18.52 -5.85 0.83
CA ALA A 70 -17.69 -6.70 1.67
C ALA A 70 -17.02 -7.84 0.89
N GLU A 71 -17.72 -8.42 -0.09
CA GLU A 71 -17.18 -9.46 -0.96
C GLU A 71 -16.11 -8.87 -1.89
N HIS A 72 -16.29 -7.66 -2.42
CA HIS A 72 -15.29 -6.96 -3.24
C HIS A 72 -14.01 -6.64 -2.45
N VAL A 73 -14.14 -6.21 -1.19
CA VAL A 73 -12.98 -5.96 -0.31
C VAL A 73 -12.25 -7.26 0.00
N ALA A 74 -12.98 -8.32 0.34
CA ALA A 74 -12.38 -9.61 0.64
C ALA A 74 -11.64 -10.22 -0.57
N ASP A 75 -12.24 -10.12 -1.76
CA ASP A 75 -11.63 -10.60 -3.01
C ASP A 75 -10.32 -9.86 -3.31
N TYR A 76 -10.30 -8.53 -3.16
CA TYR A 76 -9.08 -7.73 -3.37
C TYR A 76 -7.91 -8.20 -2.50
N TYR A 77 -8.16 -8.54 -1.23
CA TYR A 77 -7.13 -9.03 -0.30
C TYR A 77 -6.95 -10.56 -0.33
N GLY A 78 -7.65 -11.28 -1.20
CA GLY A 78 -7.59 -12.74 -1.27
C GLY A 78 -8.12 -13.43 0.00
N THR A 79 -9.06 -12.80 0.70
CA THR A 79 -9.66 -13.27 1.94
C THR A 79 -11.11 -13.76 1.73
N ASN A 80 -11.85 -13.94 2.81
CA ASN A 80 -13.16 -14.56 2.76
C ASN A 80 -14.26 -13.62 3.32
N ALA A 81 -15.35 -13.43 2.60
CA ALA A 81 -16.55 -12.75 3.04
C ALA A 81 -17.80 -13.66 3.00
N THR A 82 -17.64 -14.98 3.02
CA THR A 82 -18.80 -15.88 3.10
C THR A 82 -19.53 -15.72 4.43
N PRO A 83 -20.87 -15.90 4.45
CA PRO A 83 -21.68 -15.66 5.64
C PRO A 83 -21.33 -16.57 6.81
N ASN A 84 -21.61 -16.10 8.03
CA ASN A 84 -21.52 -16.86 9.29
C ASN A 84 -22.89 -16.92 9.97
N GLY A 85 -23.40 -18.12 10.21
CA GLY A 85 -24.71 -18.37 10.82
C GLY A 85 -25.66 -19.13 9.89
N ASN A 86 -26.78 -19.60 10.40
CA ASN A 86 -27.73 -20.45 9.67
C ASN A 86 -27.05 -21.66 8.99
N GLY A 87 -26.11 -22.31 9.69
CA GLY A 87 -25.35 -23.44 9.16
C GLY A 87 -24.13 -23.08 8.30
N GLN A 88 -23.81 -21.80 8.15
CA GLN A 88 -22.64 -21.26 7.45
C GLN A 88 -21.56 -20.88 8.45
N SER A 89 -20.27 -20.98 8.07
CA SER A 89 -19.11 -20.79 8.96
C SER A 89 -18.04 -19.86 8.39
N GLY A 90 -18.44 -18.85 7.59
CA GLY A 90 -17.52 -17.86 7.03
C GLY A 90 -17.16 -16.73 8.00
N ASP A 91 -16.56 -15.67 7.46
CA ASP A 91 -16.06 -14.52 8.23
C ASP A 91 -16.98 -13.29 8.16
N ASN A 92 -18.10 -13.38 7.45
CA ASN A 92 -19.11 -12.33 7.41
C ASN A 92 -20.26 -12.66 8.36
N TYR A 93 -20.29 -11.98 9.52
CA TYR A 93 -21.30 -12.14 10.58
C TYR A 93 -22.52 -11.25 10.37
N ALA A 94 -22.51 -10.36 9.36
CA ALA A 94 -23.59 -9.42 9.08
C ALA A 94 -24.91 -10.15 8.76
N ALA A 95 -26.02 -9.57 9.21
CA ALA A 95 -27.35 -10.10 8.97
C ALA A 95 -28.30 -8.97 8.61
N GLY A 96 -29.07 -9.13 7.52
CA GLY A 96 -30.03 -8.14 7.06
C GLY A 96 -31.05 -7.77 8.13
N GLY A 97 -31.29 -6.47 8.33
CA GLY A 97 -32.19 -5.97 9.36
C GLY A 97 -31.59 -5.85 10.76
N ALA A 98 -30.29 -6.16 10.95
CA ALA A 98 -29.65 -6.07 12.25
C ALA A 98 -29.62 -4.63 12.78
N THR A 99 -30.02 -4.43 14.02
CA THR A 99 -29.76 -3.23 14.80
C THR A 99 -28.41 -3.31 15.48
N VAL A 100 -27.92 -2.22 16.05
CA VAL A 100 -26.61 -2.22 16.70
C VAL A 100 -26.58 -3.09 17.96
N ALA A 101 -27.61 -3.00 18.81
CA ALA A 101 -27.57 -3.57 20.16
C ALA A 101 -28.55 -4.69 20.46
N THR A 102 -29.69 -4.76 19.77
CA THR A 102 -30.82 -5.62 20.13
C THR A 102 -31.06 -6.68 19.08
N ASP A 103 -31.09 -7.95 19.47
CA ASP A 103 -31.46 -9.02 18.57
C ASP A 103 -32.96 -8.93 18.23
N LEU A 104 -33.27 -9.14 16.97
CA LEU A 104 -34.63 -9.09 16.45
C LEU A 104 -35.05 -10.43 15.84
N VAL A 105 -36.35 -10.57 15.61
CA VAL A 105 -36.89 -11.62 14.75
C VAL A 105 -37.58 -10.93 13.57
N GLY A 106 -36.89 -10.92 12.42
CA GLY A 106 -37.40 -10.35 11.19
C GLY A 106 -38.24 -11.35 10.39
N ALA A 107 -38.74 -10.94 9.21
CA ALA A 107 -39.54 -11.77 8.33
C ALA A 107 -38.80 -13.04 7.84
N LEU A 108 -37.49 -13.00 7.78
CA LEU A 108 -36.63 -14.12 7.37
C LEU A 108 -36.11 -14.98 8.54
N GLY A 109 -36.41 -14.60 9.79
CA GLY A 109 -36.03 -15.33 10.99
C GLY A 109 -35.20 -14.49 11.99
N PRO A 110 -34.51 -15.17 12.92
CA PRO A 110 -33.67 -14.50 13.93
C PRO A 110 -32.55 -13.68 13.30
N THR A 111 -32.47 -12.42 13.71
CA THR A 111 -31.53 -11.41 13.20
C THR A 111 -30.63 -10.96 14.36
N PRO A 112 -29.37 -11.44 14.44
CA PRO A 112 -28.46 -11.04 15.51
C PRO A 112 -28.04 -9.59 15.31
N SER A 113 -28.05 -8.81 16.41
CA SER A 113 -27.49 -7.47 16.44
C SER A 113 -25.98 -7.48 16.20
N LEU A 114 -25.41 -6.31 15.83
CA LEU A 114 -23.95 -6.17 15.68
C LEU A 114 -23.23 -6.59 16.96
N LYS A 115 -23.79 -6.26 18.12
CA LYS A 115 -23.25 -6.67 19.43
C LYS A 115 -23.19 -8.19 19.57
N THR A 116 -24.25 -8.89 19.20
CA THR A 116 -24.29 -10.36 19.22
C THR A 116 -23.37 -10.97 18.18
N GLN A 117 -23.26 -10.39 16.98
CA GLN A 117 -22.32 -10.80 15.93
C GLN A 117 -20.86 -10.75 16.44
N ALA A 118 -20.44 -9.61 17.02
CA ALA A 118 -19.10 -9.44 17.58
C ALA A 118 -18.84 -10.39 18.75
N ALA A 119 -19.84 -10.58 19.65
CA ALA A 119 -19.72 -11.51 20.75
C ALA A 119 -19.56 -12.98 20.28
N ARG A 120 -20.30 -13.39 19.23
CA ARG A 120 -20.16 -14.72 18.61
C ARG A 120 -18.77 -14.92 18.01
N TYR A 121 -18.26 -13.91 17.28
CA TYR A 121 -16.89 -13.94 16.75
C TYR A 121 -15.86 -14.12 17.86
N LEU A 122 -15.89 -13.29 18.90
CA LEU A 122 -14.95 -13.37 20.02
C LEU A 122 -15.05 -14.72 20.75
N ALA A 123 -16.27 -15.21 21.00
CA ALA A 123 -16.46 -16.53 21.61
C ALA A 123 -15.85 -17.66 20.77
N ALA A 124 -16.05 -17.62 19.45
CA ALA A 124 -15.50 -18.62 18.52
C ALA A 124 -13.95 -18.57 18.43
N ASN A 125 -13.33 -17.43 18.77
CA ASN A 125 -11.88 -17.20 18.69
C ASN A 125 -11.22 -17.13 20.10
N GLY A 126 -11.85 -17.69 21.13
CA GLY A 126 -11.29 -17.76 22.49
C GLY A 126 -11.14 -16.39 23.17
N GLY A 127 -12.00 -15.43 22.84
CA GLY A 127 -11.98 -14.07 23.36
C GLY A 127 -10.91 -13.17 22.75
N LYS A 128 -10.26 -13.58 21.65
CA LYS A 128 -9.17 -12.84 21.00
C LYS A 128 -9.54 -12.42 19.59
N ALA A 129 -8.98 -11.30 19.17
CA ALA A 129 -9.01 -10.82 17.80
C ALA A 129 -7.60 -10.89 17.19
N ASP A 130 -7.52 -11.23 15.90
CA ASP A 130 -6.24 -11.26 15.18
C ASP A 130 -5.80 -9.83 14.85
N GLY A 131 -4.60 -9.44 15.30
CA GLY A 131 -4.03 -8.11 15.05
C GLY A 131 -3.62 -7.85 13.60
N ASN A 132 -3.61 -8.88 12.73
CA ASN A 132 -3.30 -8.75 11.29
C ASN A 132 -4.55 -8.85 10.40
N ALA A 133 -5.74 -8.92 11.00
CA ALA A 133 -7.00 -8.95 10.27
C ALA A 133 -7.60 -7.54 10.12
N LEU A 134 -8.37 -7.34 9.04
CA LEU A 134 -9.27 -6.20 8.88
C LEU A 134 -10.64 -6.56 9.48
N TYR A 135 -11.13 -5.73 10.36
CA TYR A 135 -12.48 -5.80 10.90
C TYR A 135 -13.33 -4.67 10.34
N THR A 136 -14.62 -4.91 10.09
CA THR A 136 -15.56 -3.85 9.70
C THR A 136 -16.76 -3.84 10.63
N VAL A 137 -17.19 -2.68 11.09
CA VAL A 137 -18.35 -2.50 11.96
C VAL A 137 -19.26 -1.44 11.34
N TRP A 138 -20.29 -1.87 10.61
CA TRP A 138 -21.20 -0.98 9.89
C TRP A 138 -22.66 -1.29 10.20
N GLY A 139 -23.31 -0.41 10.96
CA GLY A 139 -24.73 -0.54 11.33
C GLY A 139 -25.31 0.80 11.74
N GLY A 140 -26.58 0.79 12.12
CA GLY A 140 -27.32 1.95 12.59
C GLY A 140 -28.57 2.29 11.79
N PRO A 141 -28.67 2.08 10.46
CA PRO A 141 -29.88 2.42 9.70
C PRO A 141 -31.15 1.78 10.28
N ASN A 142 -31.07 0.50 10.68
CA ASN A 142 -32.22 -0.23 11.22
C ASN A 142 -32.69 0.30 12.57
N ASP A 143 -31.81 0.89 13.39
CA ASP A 143 -32.19 1.60 14.61
C ASP A 143 -32.98 2.88 14.28
N LEU A 144 -32.59 3.57 13.18
CA LEU A 144 -33.16 4.86 12.78
C LEU A 144 -34.49 4.74 12.05
N PHE A 145 -34.71 3.66 11.26
CA PHE A 145 -35.96 3.44 10.53
C PHE A 145 -37.18 3.30 11.48
N GLY A 146 -36.97 2.89 12.72
CA GLY A 146 -38.01 2.83 13.75
C GLY A 146 -38.42 4.17 14.36
N ILE A 147 -37.76 5.29 14.03
CA ILE A 147 -38.03 6.61 14.59
C ILE A 147 -39.28 7.19 13.93
N THR A 148 -40.44 7.02 14.57
CA THR A 148 -41.73 7.60 14.13
C THR A 148 -41.98 9.00 14.72
N ASN A 149 -41.33 9.34 15.83
CA ASN A 149 -41.39 10.64 16.47
C ASN A 149 -39.99 11.27 16.50
N PRO A 150 -39.76 12.42 15.84
CA PRO A 150 -38.45 13.11 15.83
C PRO A 150 -37.88 13.40 17.21
N ALA A 151 -38.72 13.60 18.24
CA ALA A 151 -38.26 13.81 19.60
C ALA A 151 -37.53 12.60 20.22
N GLN A 152 -37.72 11.42 19.69
CA GLN A 152 -37.01 10.18 20.10
C GLN A 152 -35.63 10.03 19.47
N ALA A 153 -35.34 10.74 18.37
CA ALA A 153 -34.12 10.58 17.60
C ALA A 153 -32.83 10.72 18.46
N PRO A 154 -32.69 11.73 19.36
CA PRO A 154 -31.46 11.83 20.16
C PRO A 154 -31.23 10.62 21.07
N ALA A 155 -32.28 10.05 21.67
CA ALA A 155 -32.15 8.89 22.55
C ALA A 155 -31.80 7.60 21.76
N VAL A 156 -32.45 7.38 20.61
CA VAL A 156 -32.17 6.23 19.74
C VAL A 156 -30.76 6.30 19.17
N ILE A 157 -30.37 7.45 18.65
CA ILE A 157 -29.00 7.70 18.13
C ILE A 157 -27.98 7.47 19.25
N GLY A 158 -28.18 8.08 20.42
CA GLY A 158 -27.25 7.96 21.56
C GLY A 158 -27.08 6.50 22.01
N ALA A 159 -28.15 5.72 22.06
CA ALA A 159 -28.10 4.31 22.42
C ALA A 159 -27.35 3.47 21.36
N ALA A 160 -27.68 3.64 20.08
CA ALA A 160 -27.04 2.90 18.99
C ALA A 160 -25.54 3.24 18.89
N VAL A 161 -25.19 4.53 18.90
CA VAL A 161 -23.80 5.01 18.84
C VAL A 161 -22.97 4.52 20.03
N THR A 162 -23.50 4.60 21.26
CA THR A 162 -22.80 4.11 22.46
C THR A 162 -22.48 2.62 22.35
N ASN A 163 -23.42 1.81 21.86
CA ASN A 163 -23.19 0.37 21.65
C ASN A 163 -22.20 0.11 20.50
N GLN A 164 -22.26 0.86 19.39
CA GLN A 164 -21.31 0.67 18.28
C GLN A 164 -19.88 1.02 18.70
N ILE A 165 -19.68 2.11 19.45
CA ILE A 165 -18.39 2.47 20.06
C ILE A 165 -17.92 1.33 20.98
N GLY A 166 -18.81 0.79 21.80
CA GLY A 166 -18.51 -0.34 22.69
C GLY A 166 -18.10 -1.62 21.94
N ILE A 167 -18.71 -1.89 20.77
CA ILE A 167 -18.31 -3.01 19.91
C ILE A 167 -16.88 -2.82 19.37
N VAL A 168 -16.58 -1.64 18.82
CA VAL A 168 -15.23 -1.33 18.30
C VAL A 168 -14.19 -1.43 19.42
N GLY A 169 -14.46 -0.82 20.58
CA GLY A 169 -13.58 -0.89 21.74
C GLY A 169 -13.36 -2.32 22.26
N SER A 170 -14.41 -3.18 22.23
CA SER A 170 -14.28 -4.58 22.65
C SER A 170 -13.42 -5.40 21.68
N LEU A 171 -13.51 -5.16 20.39
CA LEU A 171 -12.66 -5.80 19.39
C LEU A 171 -11.20 -5.38 19.56
N GLN A 172 -10.94 -4.09 19.81
CA GLN A 172 -9.58 -3.59 20.05
C GLN A 172 -9.00 -4.14 21.36
N ALA A 173 -9.79 -4.16 22.43
CA ALA A 173 -9.38 -4.76 23.70
C ALA A 173 -9.05 -6.26 23.55
N ALA A 174 -9.68 -6.94 22.59
CA ALA A 174 -9.39 -8.33 22.23
C ALA A 174 -8.16 -8.50 21.33
N GLY A 175 -7.58 -7.43 20.77
CA GLY A 175 -6.38 -7.45 19.94
C GLY A 175 -6.55 -6.96 18.49
N ALA A 176 -7.75 -6.57 18.06
CA ALA A 176 -7.97 -5.98 16.73
C ALA A 176 -7.22 -4.64 16.60
N LYS A 177 -6.38 -4.51 15.57
CA LYS A 177 -5.66 -3.27 15.28
C LYS A 177 -6.36 -2.43 14.21
N TYR A 178 -6.92 -3.07 13.19
CA TYR A 178 -7.46 -2.41 12.00
C TYR A 178 -8.97 -2.61 11.96
N VAL A 179 -9.71 -1.60 12.41
CA VAL A 179 -11.17 -1.64 12.44
C VAL A 179 -11.72 -0.52 11.57
N MET A 180 -12.33 -0.88 10.42
CA MET A 180 -13.01 0.07 9.54
C MET A 180 -14.44 0.29 10.06
N VAL A 181 -14.81 1.55 10.19
CA VAL A 181 -16.13 1.98 10.64
C VAL A 181 -16.72 2.93 9.59
N PRO A 182 -17.46 2.42 8.60
CA PRO A 182 -18.17 3.29 7.67
C PRO A 182 -19.24 4.12 8.40
N ASN A 183 -19.41 5.38 7.98
CA ASN A 183 -20.54 6.19 8.42
C ASN A 183 -21.83 5.78 7.66
N LEU A 184 -22.97 6.30 8.06
CA LEU A 184 -24.24 6.05 7.34
C LEU A 184 -24.23 6.87 6.04
N PRO A 185 -24.66 6.27 4.90
CA PRO A 185 -24.95 7.02 3.69
C PRO A 185 -26.10 8.01 3.92
N ASP A 186 -26.25 9.00 3.05
CA ASP A 186 -27.37 9.93 3.13
C ASP A 186 -28.69 9.21 2.84
N ILE A 187 -29.37 8.73 3.89
CA ILE A 187 -30.63 7.97 3.81
C ILE A 187 -31.71 8.81 3.14
N GLY A 188 -31.65 10.16 3.24
CA GLY A 188 -32.62 11.05 2.59
C GLY A 188 -32.61 11.01 1.06
N LEU A 189 -31.56 10.43 0.46
CA LEU A 189 -31.47 10.26 -0.98
C LEU A 189 -32.09 8.94 -1.50
N THR A 190 -32.48 8.04 -0.60
CA THR A 190 -33.04 6.73 -0.96
C THR A 190 -34.43 6.83 -1.59
N PRO A 191 -34.84 5.85 -2.42
CA PRO A 191 -36.19 5.80 -2.95
C PRO A 191 -37.28 5.82 -1.87
N MET A 192 -37.05 5.16 -0.72
CA MET A 192 -37.96 5.18 0.42
C MET A 192 -38.18 6.59 0.96
N ALA A 193 -37.10 7.34 1.19
CA ALA A 193 -37.19 8.71 1.69
C ALA A 193 -37.89 9.63 0.67
N ARG A 194 -37.59 9.46 -0.63
CA ARG A 194 -38.22 10.21 -1.73
C ARG A 194 -39.71 9.95 -1.82
N ALA A 195 -40.16 8.69 -1.62
CA ALA A 195 -41.56 8.34 -1.59
C ALA A 195 -42.34 9.05 -0.46
N GLY A 196 -41.65 9.37 0.66
CA GLY A 196 -42.18 10.18 1.75
C GLY A 196 -42.19 11.69 1.49
N GLY A 197 -41.65 12.15 0.36
CA GLY A 197 -41.59 13.54 -0.06
C GLY A 197 -40.44 14.35 0.59
N PRO A 198 -40.34 15.66 0.28
CA PRO A 198 -39.20 16.49 0.69
C PRO A 198 -38.99 16.57 2.20
N ALA A 199 -40.05 16.53 3.00
CA ALA A 199 -39.96 16.55 4.46
C ALA A 199 -39.29 15.27 5.01
N ALA A 200 -39.67 14.10 4.49
CA ALA A 200 -39.06 12.82 4.87
C ALA A 200 -37.59 12.76 4.40
N MET A 201 -37.29 13.21 3.19
CA MET A 201 -35.91 13.32 2.71
C MET A 201 -35.03 14.16 3.66
N ALA A 202 -35.48 15.36 4.00
CA ALA A 202 -34.77 16.25 4.93
C ALA A 202 -34.60 15.64 6.32
N GLN A 203 -35.64 14.97 6.83
CA GLN A 203 -35.58 14.29 8.14
C GLN A 203 -34.55 13.16 8.13
N TYR A 204 -34.56 12.26 7.14
CA TYR A 204 -33.60 11.14 7.07
C TYR A 204 -32.16 11.61 6.85
N THR A 205 -31.93 12.67 6.03
CA THR A 205 -30.60 13.31 5.92
C THR A 205 -30.15 13.87 7.28
N ALA A 206 -31.02 14.57 8.02
CA ALA A 206 -30.67 15.14 9.32
C ALA A 206 -30.34 14.07 10.36
N VAL A 207 -31.11 12.97 10.38
CA VAL A 207 -30.89 11.86 11.32
C VAL A 207 -29.60 11.11 11.00
N ALA A 208 -29.30 10.84 9.71
CA ALA A 208 -28.04 10.23 9.30
C ALA A 208 -26.84 11.12 9.64
N THR A 209 -26.96 12.44 9.41
CA THR A 209 -25.91 13.41 9.77
C THR A 209 -25.66 13.43 11.29
N ALA A 210 -26.74 13.44 12.09
CA ALA A 210 -26.62 13.44 13.56
C ALA A 210 -25.97 12.15 14.06
N TYR A 211 -26.32 10.99 13.49
CA TYR A 211 -25.70 9.71 13.79
C TYR A 211 -24.20 9.72 13.48
N ASN A 212 -23.84 10.12 12.27
CA ASN A 212 -22.45 10.14 11.79
C ASN A 212 -21.56 11.04 12.66
N ASN A 213 -22.06 12.24 13.00
CA ASN A 213 -21.34 13.17 13.88
C ASN A 213 -21.19 12.60 15.30
N ALA A 214 -22.22 11.98 15.84
CA ALA A 214 -22.17 11.36 17.16
C ALA A 214 -21.22 10.14 17.18
N LEU A 215 -21.25 9.30 16.15
CA LEU A 215 -20.41 8.11 16.06
C LEU A 215 -18.93 8.49 15.96
N TYR A 216 -18.54 9.31 14.99
CA TYR A 216 -17.14 9.65 14.79
C TYR A 216 -16.62 10.57 15.92
N GLY A 217 -17.42 11.52 16.37
CA GLY A 217 -17.08 12.33 17.53
C GLY A 217 -16.89 11.50 18.80
N GLY A 218 -17.77 10.50 19.03
CA GLY A 218 -17.67 9.60 20.16
C GLY A 218 -16.47 8.66 20.11
N LEU A 219 -16.16 8.09 18.93
CA LEU A 219 -14.95 7.27 18.73
C LEU A 219 -13.68 8.08 18.98
N THR A 220 -13.60 9.29 18.42
CA THR A 220 -12.46 10.19 18.61
C THR A 220 -12.32 10.60 20.09
N GLN A 221 -13.42 10.97 20.74
CA GLN A 221 -13.40 11.34 22.16
C GLN A 221 -12.99 10.19 23.08
N ALA A 222 -13.34 8.95 22.69
CA ALA A 222 -12.94 7.75 23.43
C ALA A 222 -11.47 7.34 23.16
N GLY A 223 -10.75 8.03 22.29
CA GLY A 223 -9.38 7.68 21.90
C GLY A 223 -9.28 6.36 21.13
N ILE A 224 -10.36 5.94 20.49
CA ILE A 224 -10.42 4.71 19.69
C ILE A 224 -9.86 5.01 18.30
N GLU A 225 -8.81 4.31 17.91
CA GLU A 225 -8.27 4.37 16.54
C GLU A 225 -9.17 3.54 15.61
N PHE A 226 -9.60 4.12 14.49
CA PHE A 226 -10.44 3.44 13.51
C PHE A 226 -10.18 3.96 12.09
N ILE A 227 -10.50 3.16 11.11
CA ILE A 227 -10.40 3.53 9.69
C ILE A 227 -11.79 4.06 9.27
N PRO A 228 -11.94 5.38 9.04
CA PRO A 228 -13.21 5.94 8.60
C PRO A 228 -13.48 5.62 7.13
N LEU A 229 -14.76 5.50 6.76
CA LEU A 229 -15.20 5.43 5.36
C LEU A 229 -16.41 6.34 5.18
N ASP A 230 -16.27 7.41 4.40
CA ASP A 230 -17.29 8.45 4.25
C ASP A 230 -18.33 8.09 3.18
N THR A 231 -19.18 7.13 3.53
CA THR A 231 -20.27 6.67 2.63
C THR A 231 -21.37 7.73 2.45
N PHE A 232 -21.47 8.68 3.38
CA PHE A 232 -22.41 9.80 3.27
C PHE A 232 -22.04 10.71 2.10
N THR A 233 -20.79 11.14 2.04
CA THR A 233 -20.33 12.08 1.01
C THR A 233 -20.27 11.40 -0.36
N ILE A 234 -19.74 10.18 -0.47
CA ILE A 234 -19.63 9.51 -1.78
C ILE A 234 -21.00 9.22 -2.42
N LEU A 235 -22.02 8.86 -1.64
CA LEU A 235 -23.37 8.68 -2.20
C LEU A 235 -23.92 10.01 -2.75
N ARG A 236 -23.71 11.11 -2.03
CA ARG A 236 -24.12 12.45 -2.50
C ARG A 236 -23.43 12.84 -3.80
N GLU A 237 -22.13 12.56 -3.91
CA GLU A 237 -21.34 12.84 -5.13
C GLU A 237 -21.82 11.98 -6.31
N ILE A 238 -22.13 10.70 -6.10
CA ILE A 238 -22.67 9.82 -7.13
C ILE A 238 -24.04 10.33 -7.61
N VAL A 239 -24.92 10.70 -6.68
CA VAL A 239 -26.28 11.20 -7.02
C VAL A 239 -26.22 12.56 -7.69
N ALA A 240 -25.25 13.42 -7.36
CA ALA A 240 -25.05 14.73 -7.97
C ALA A 240 -24.51 14.66 -9.42
N SER A 241 -23.74 13.61 -9.75
CA SER A 241 -23.10 13.44 -11.06
C SER A 241 -23.25 12.01 -11.60
N PRO A 242 -24.48 11.51 -11.75
CA PRO A 242 -24.73 10.06 -11.96
C PRO A 242 -24.12 9.52 -13.25
N THR A 243 -24.13 10.26 -14.33
CA THR A 243 -23.58 9.82 -15.63
C THR A 243 -22.08 9.58 -15.59
N THR A 244 -21.33 10.30 -14.73
CA THR A 244 -19.90 10.07 -14.50
C THR A 244 -19.65 8.66 -13.97
N TYR A 245 -20.56 8.14 -13.14
CA TYR A 245 -20.47 6.82 -12.51
C TYR A 245 -21.26 5.73 -13.25
N GLY A 246 -21.74 6.03 -14.48
CA GLY A 246 -22.49 5.08 -15.31
C GLY A 246 -23.95 4.91 -14.93
N PHE A 247 -24.50 5.73 -14.03
CA PHE A 247 -25.90 5.67 -13.64
C PHE A 247 -26.79 6.56 -14.49
N ARG A 248 -27.95 6.03 -14.88
CA ARG A 248 -29.02 6.82 -15.51
C ARG A 248 -30.20 7.06 -14.54
N ASN A 249 -30.27 6.32 -13.44
CA ASN A 249 -31.32 6.45 -12.44
C ASN A 249 -30.74 6.43 -11.03
N VAL A 250 -31.05 7.48 -10.27
CA VAL A 250 -30.61 7.67 -8.87
C VAL A 250 -31.78 7.87 -7.91
N THR A 251 -33.03 7.64 -8.38
CA THR A 251 -34.27 7.92 -7.66
C THR A 251 -35.14 6.70 -7.46
N ASP A 252 -35.12 5.77 -8.41
CA ASP A 252 -36.03 4.62 -8.44
C ASP A 252 -35.28 3.32 -8.13
N MET A 253 -36.04 2.27 -7.93
CA MET A 253 -35.55 0.92 -7.63
C MET A 253 -35.24 0.15 -8.92
N ALA A 254 -34.11 -0.58 -8.92
CA ALA A 254 -33.74 -1.50 -10.01
C ALA A 254 -34.61 -2.78 -10.03
N CYS A 255 -35.20 -3.16 -8.90
CA CYS A 255 -35.98 -4.39 -8.75
C CYS A 255 -37.48 -4.09 -8.59
N THR A 256 -38.31 -4.95 -9.13
CA THR A 256 -39.77 -4.91 -8.92
C THR A 256 -40.17 -5.50 -7.56
N SER A 257 -39.29 -6.25 -6.90
CA SER A 257 -39.50 -6.83 -5.58
C SER A 257 -39.40 -5.78 -4.48
N ALA A 258 -40.23 -5.88 -3.43
CA ALA A 258 -40.23 -4.97 -2.29
C ALA A 258 -38.93 -5.01 -1.47
N SER A 259 -38.18 -6.11 -1.53
CA SER A 259 -36.88 -6.27 -0.91
C SER A 259 -35.87 -6.87 -1.88
N SER A 260 -34.71 -6.30 -1.94
CA SER A 260 -33.62 -6.76 -2.82
C SER A 260 -33.09 -8.15 -2.45
N VAL A 261 -33.38 -8.67 -1.25
CA VAL A 261 -33.00 -10.04 -0.87
C VAL A 261 -33.59 -11.10 -1.83
N THR A 262 -34.71 -10.80 -2.45
CA THR A 262 -35.39 -11.66 -3.47
C THR A 262 -35.22 -11.15 -4.90
N CYS A 263 -34.57 -10.00 -5.09
CA CYS A 263 -34.26 -9.47 -6.41
C CYS A 263 -33.32 -10.43 -7.16
N ASN A 264 -33.66 -10.66 -8.43
CA ASN A 264 -32.89 -11.54 -9.31
C ASN A 264 -33.00 -11.03 -10.76
N PRO A 265 -32.30 -11.59 -11.74
CA PRO A 265 -32.32 -11.08 -13.12
C PRO A 265 -33.68 -10.99 -13.76
N THR A 266 -34.66 -11.81 -13.33
CA THR A 266 -36.04 -11.81 -13.89
C THR A 266 -36.93 -10.75 -13.23
N SER A 267 -36.50 -10.16 -12.11
CA SER A 267 -37.24 -9.13 -11.37
C SER A 267 -36.67 -7.72 -11.56
N LEU A 268 -35.69 -7.54 -12.47
CA LEU A 268 -35.17 -6.22 -12.81
C LEU A 268 -36.18 -5.43 -13.65
N VAL A 269 -36.30 -4.12 -13.38
CA VAL A 269 -37.20 -3.21 -14.16
C VAL A 269 -36.70 -3.00 -15.60
N ALA A 270 -35.39 -3.22 -15.84
CA ALA A 270 -34.76 -3.20 -17.16
C ALA A 270 -33.55 -4.14 -17.15
N PRO A 271 -33.10 -4.66 -18.31
CA PRO A 271 -31.99 -5.61 -18.37
C PRO A 271 -30.66 -5.09 -17.78
N ASP A 272 -30.43 -3.79 -17.86
CA ASP A 272 -29.23 -3.09 -17.34
C ASP A 272 -29.44 -2.43 -15.97
N ALA A 273 -30.59 -2.62 -15.33
CA ALA A 273 -30.92 -1.95 -14.08
C ALA A 273 -29.91 -2.24 -12.95
N ALA A 274 -29.32 -3.43 -12.93
CA ALA A 274 -28.28 -3.78 -11.96
C ALA A 274 -27.04 -2.89 -11.99
N THR A 275 -26.74 -2.29 -13.13
CA THR A 275 -25.57 -1.43 -13.34
C THR A 275 -25.92 0.03 -13.60
N ALA A 276 -27.15 0.32 -14.04
CA ALA A 276 -27.58 1.64 -14.42
C ALA A 276 -28.43 2.37 -13.35
N TYR A 277 -28.75 1.70 -12.25
CA TYR A 277 -29.50 2.26 -11.12
C TYR A 277 -28.63 2.26 -9.86
N VAL A 278 -28.74 3.31 -9.03
CA VAL A 278 -28.01 3.38 -7.76
C VAL A 278 -28.61 2.41 -6.74
N PHE A 279 -29.92 2.26 -6.70
CA PHE A 279 -30.63 1.48 -5.68
C PHE A 279 -31.25 0.21 -6.25
N ALA A 280 -31.07 -0.89 -5.52
CA ALA A 280 -31.72 -2.16 -5.82
C ALA A 280 -33.22 -2.17 -5.41
N ASP A 281 -33.50 -1.65 -4.22
CA ASP A 281 -34.85 -1.50 -3.67
C ASP A 281 -34.99 -0.12 -2.95
N GLY A 282 -35.93 0.00 -2.03
CA GLY A 282 -36.21 1.25 -1.32
C GLY A 282 -35.07 1.86 -0.57
N VAL A 283 -34.05 1.07 -0.18
CA VAL A 283 -32.92 1.53 0.68
C VAL A 283 -31.56 0.93 0.32
N HIS A 284 -31.53 -0.21 -0.38
CA HIS A 284 -30.31 -0.96 -0.60
C HIS A 284 -29.63 -0.59 -1.93
N PRO A 285 -28.29 -0.59 -1.97
CA PRO A 285 -27.53 -0.32 -3.18
C PRO A 285 -27.69 -1.42 -4.24
N SER A 286 -27.58 -1.05 -5.52
CA SER A 286 -27.43 -2.00 -6.62
C SER A 286 -26.05 -2.66 -6.64
N ALA A 287 -25.86 -3.64 -7.52
CA ALA A 287 -24.57 -4.29 -7.75
C ALA A 287 -23.44 -3.29 -8.08
N ALA A 288 -23.70 -2.35 -9.00
CA ALA A 288 -22.70 -1.33 -9.35
C ALA A 288 -22.37 -0.41 -8.19
N THR A 289 -23.33 -0.02 -7.38
CA THR A 289 -23.09 0.81 -6.20
C THR A 289 -22.29 0.05 -5.15
N HIS A 290 -22.56 -1.22 -4.91
CA HIS A 290 -21.76 -2.06 -4.01
C HIS A 290 -20.33 -2.25 -4.51
N GLN A 291 -20.14 -2.43 -5.82
CA GLN A 291 -18.78 -2.47 -6.40
C GLN A 291 -18.01 -1.17 -6.13
N MET A 292 -18.62 -0.02 -6.35
CA MET A 292 -17.98 1.28 -6.07
C MET A 292 -17.68 1.47 -4.59
N LEU A 293 -18.55 1.02 -3.68
CA LEU A 293 -18.28 1.04 -2.24
C LEU A 293 -17.08 0.16 -1.86
N GLY A 294 -16.96 -1.02 -2.46
CA GLY A 294 -15.80 -1.89 -2.29
C GLY A 294 -14.51 -1.26 -2.81
N GLN A 295 -14.55 -0.69 -4.01
CA GLN A 295 -13.43 0.05 -4.61
C GLN A 295 -13.03 1.26 -3.77
N TYR A 296 -14.00 2.00 -3.23
CA TYR A 296 -13.74 3.11 -2.33
C TYR A 296 -13.06 2.65 -1.03
N ALA A 297 -13.56 1.59 -0.40
CA ALA A 297 -12.95 1.04 0.80
C ALA A 297 -11.49 0.61 0.56
N VAL A 298 -11.23 -0.08 -0.56
CA VAL A 298 -9.87 -0.47 -0.98
C VAL A 298 -9.00 0.77 -1.19
N SER A 299 -9.50 1.83 -1.85
CA SER A 299 -8.72 3.04 -2.11
C SER A 299 -8.29 3.76 -0.82
N VAL A 300 -9.13 3.71 0.23
CA VAL A 300 -8.80 4.25 1.57
C VAL A 300 -7.76 3.38 2.25
N LEU A 301 -7.85 2.06 2.13
CA LEU A 301 -6.90 1.12 2.74
C LEU A 301 -5.53 1.12 2.07
N GLU A 302 -5.46 1.28 0.75
CA GLU A 302 -4.20 1.23 0.00
C GLU A 302 -3.45 2.57 -0.03
N ALA A 303 -4.14 3.69 0.07
CA ALA A 303 -3.50 5.01 -0.06
C ALA A 303 -2.31 5.26 0.90
N PRO A 304 -2.39 4.94 2.23
CA PRO A 304 -1.24 5.10 3.11
C PRO A 304 -0.07 4.17 2.74
N ARG A 305 -0.34 3.05 2.09
CA ARG A 305 0.67 2.10 1.60
C ARG A 305 1.41 2.65 0.38
N LEU A 306 0.69 3.29 -0.55
CA LEU A 306 1.30 3.97 -1.71
C LEU A 306 2.26 5.09 -1.26
N GLN A 307 1.95 5.78 -0.15
CA GLN A 307 2.86 6.76 0.43
C GLN A 307 4.20 6.13 0.89
N GLN A 308 4.17 4.92 1.42
CA GLN A 308 5.38 4.22 1.84
C GLN A 308 6.26 3.78 0.66
N VAL A 309 5.70 3.67 -0.55
CA VAL A 309 6.47 3.45 -1.78
C VAL A 309 7.45 4.60 -2.01
N LEU A 310 7.05 5.85 -1.76
CA LEU A 310 7.90 7.03 -1.97
C LEU A 310 9.15 6.99 -1.09
N THR A 311 8.99 6.67 0.20
CA THR A 311 10.14 6.55 1.11
C THR A 311 11.02 5.34 0.77
N HIS A 312 10.42 4.23 0.34
CA HIS A 312 11.16 3.04 -0.09
C HIS A 312 11.97 3.30 -1.37
N SER A 313 11.38 3.94 -2.36
CA SER A 313 12.07 4.35 -3.60
C SER A 313 13.29 5.23 -3.28
N ALA A 314 13.15 6.21 -2.38
CA ALA A 314 14.26 7.05 -1.95
C ALA A 314 15.38 6.26 -1.25
N GLN A 315 15.04 5.25 -0.44
CA GLN A 315 16.03 4.37 0.18
C GLN A 315 16.79 3.55 -0.87
N THR A 316 16.08 2.96 -1.82
CA THR A 316 16.70 2.16 -2.90
C THR A 316 17.66 3.01 -3.76
N ILE A 317 17.26 4.24 -4.13
CA ILE A 317 18.12 5.18 -4.85
C ILE A 317 19.34 5.56 -3.99
N GLY A 318 19.16 5.79 -2.70
CA GLY A 318 20.25 6.07 -1.76
C GLY A 318 21.25 4.91 -1.67
N HIS A 319 20.79 3.66 -1.62
CA HIS A 319 21.65 2.47 -1.67
C HIS A 319 22.46 2.41 -2.98
N SER A 320 21.80 2.56 -4.13
CA SER A 320 22.46 2.53 -5.44
C SER A 320 23.52 3.62 -5.56
N ARG A 321 23.29 4.81 -4.99
CA ARG A 321 24.26 5.90 -4.95
C ARG A 321 25.44 5.57 -4.04
N ALA A 322 25.17 5.01 -2.85
CA ALA A 322 26.22 4.58 -1.94
C ALA A 322 27.11 3.51 -2.59
N ASP A 323 26.54 2.58 -3.33
CA ASP A 323 27.27 1.57 -4.09
C ASP A 323 28.12 2.20 -5.21
N GLN A 324 27.63 3.21 -5.93
CA GLN A 324 28.38 3.91 -6.99
C GLN A 324 29.61 4.61 -6.43
N VAL A 325 29.51 5.30 -5.28
CA VAL A 325 30.65 5.92 -4.60
C VAL A 325 31.62 4.84 -4.09
N SER A 326 31.12 3.76 -3.50
CA SER A 326 31.95 2.64 -3.05
C SER A 326 32.70 1.95 -4.19
N LEU A 327 32.09 1.85 -5.38
CA LEU A 327 32.74 1.30 -6.58
C LEU A 327 33.83 2.23 -7.14
N HIS A 328 33.67 3.56 -7.03
CA HIS A 328 34.77 4.52 -7.30
C HIS A 328 35.94 4.28 -6.36
N LEU A 329 35.65 4.05 -5.10
CA LEU A 329 36.62 3.75 -4.04
C LEU A 329 37.08 2.27 -4.01
N GLY A 330 36.75 1.45 -4.97
CA GLY A 330 37.03 0.01 -4.96
C GLY A 330 38.50 -0.41 -5.24
N GLY A 331 39.47 0.49 -5.09
CA GLY A 331 40.91 0.24 -5.20
C GLY A 331 41.72 1.44 -4.72
N ALA A 332 43.00 1.24 -4.40
CA ALA A 332 43.88 2.33 -3.99
C ALA A 332 43.96 3.36 -5.13
N PRO A 333 43.62 4.63 -4.88
CA PRO A 333 43.73 5.69 -5.87
C PRO A 333 45.19 6.05 -6.11
N ALA A 334 45.51 6.63 -7.28
CA ALA A 334 46.81 7.25 -7.51
C ALA A 334 46.95 8.52 -6.68
N ASP A 335 48.17 8.80 -6.18
CA ASP A 335 48.43 10.01 -5.44
C ASP A 335 48.17 11.26 -6.30
N GLY A 336 47.60 12.29 -5.69
CA GLY A 336 47.32 13.58 -6.31
C GLY A 336 45.85 13.98 -6.26
N LEU A 337 45.54 15.04 -6.99
CA LEU A 337 44.18 15.54 -7.16
C LEU A 337 43.56 14.89 -8.41
N SER A 338 42.36 14.34 -8.27
CA SER A 338 41.63 13.74 -9.38
C SER A 338 40.15 14.17 -9.40
N TRP A 339 39.56 14.04 -10.56
CA TRP A 339 38.13 14.18 -10.76
C TRP A 339 37.53 12.84 -11.21
N TRP A 340 36.27 12.64 -10.89
CA TRP A 340 35.50 11.51 -11.40
C TRP A 340 34.06 11.91 -11.70
N GLY A 341 33.46 11.19 -12.60
CA GLY A 341 32.05 11.34 -12.92
C GLY A 341 31.45 10.00 -13.32
N GLY A 342 30.19 9.82 -13.05
CA GLY A 342 29.51 8.57 -13.38
C GLY A 342 28.03 8.79 -13.68
N VAL A 343 27.51 7.92 -14.50
CA VAL A 343 26.07 7.80 -14.80
C VAL A 343 25.59 6.42 -14.43
N ARG A 344 24.33 6.33 -14.07
CA ARG A 344 23.65 5.08 -13.79
C ARG A 344 22.19 5.14 -14.25
N GLY A 345 21.61 3.97 -14.50
CA GLY A 345 20.18 3.81 -14.65
C GLY A 345 19.72 2.72 -13.69
N ASP A 346 18.93 3.09 -12.73
CA ASP A 346 18.35 2.17 -11.74
C ASP A 346 16.95 1.77 -12.19
N MET A 347 16.65 0.49 -12.18
CA MET A 347 15.33 -0.06 -12.42
C MET A 347 14.86 -0.73 -11.13
N GLN A 348 13.77 -0.24 -10.60
CA GLN A 348 13.09 -0.78 -9.43
C GLN A 348 11.85 -1.52 -9.91
N ARG A 349 11.71 -2.78 -9.52
CA ARG A 349 10.59 -3.61 -9.91
C ARG A 349 10.07 -4.39 -8.71
N TYR A 350 8.84 -4.08 -8.31
CA TYR A 350 8.19 -4.65 -7.14
C TYR A 350 6.83 -5.25 -7.52
N ASP A 351 6.87 -6.41 -8.20
CA ASP A 351 5.69 -7.19 -8.60
C ASP A 351 4.98 -7.85 -7.40
N HIS A 352 5.54 -7.71 -6.19
CA HIS A 352 4.92 -8.15 -4.95
C HIS A 352 3.67 -7.33 -4.67
N ALA A 353 2.50 -7.96 -4.72
CA ALA A 353 1.21 -7.29 -4.65
C ALA A 353 1.02 -6.19 -5.71
N ASP A 354 1.79 -6.24 -6.82
CA ASP A 354 1.76 -5.22 -7.87
C ASP A 354 1.93 -3.82 -7.28
N LEU A 355 3.08 -3.55 -6.59
CA LEU A 355 3.29 -2.31 -5.85
C LEU A 355 3.70 -1.14 -6.73
N TYR A 356 4.83 -1.27 -7.45
CA TYR A 356 5.31 -0.25 -8.37
C TYR A 356 6.47 -0.74 -9.23
N ASP A 357 6.63 -0.08 -10.37
CA ASP A 357 7.78 -0.20 -11.28
C ASP A 357 8.31 1.18 -11.62
N GLY A 358 9.63 1.33 -11.67
CA GLY A 358 10.23 2.62 -11.99
C GLY A 358 11.62 2.53 -12.62
N LEU A 359 11.98 3.59 -13.35
CA LEU A 359 13.29 3.79 -13.96
C LEU A 359 13.89 5.11 -13.49
N ALA A 360 15.11 5.07 -12.96
CA ALA A 360 15.80 6.21 -12.34
C ALA A 360 17.17 6.45 -12.95
N PRO A 361 17.30 7.21 -14.05
CA PRO A 361 18.58 7.72 -14.52
C PRO A 361 19.15 8.73 -13.53
N ALA A 362 20.47 8.65 -13.28
CA ALA A 362 21.16 9.55 -12.38
C ALA A 362 22.62 9.77 -12.79
N GLY A 363 23.20 10.90 -12.37
CA GLY A 363 24.60 11.24 -12.56
C GLY A 363 25.24 11.76 -11.29
N LEU A 364 26.52 11.44 -11.10
CA LEU A 364 27.37 11.96 -10.05
C LEU A 364 28.63 12.58 -10.65
N PHE A 365 29.13 13.61 -9.99
CA PHE A 365 30.46 14.19 -10.25
C PHE A 365 31.15 14.48 -8.92
N GLY A 366 32.45 14.15 -8.83
CA GLY A 366 33.23 14.36 -7.62
C GLY A 366 34.69 14.72 -7.90
N ILE A 367 35.32 15.19 -6.83
CA ILE A 367 36.76 15.51 -6.79
C ILE A 367 37.31 14.84 -5.54
N ASP A 368 38.48 14.26 -5.68
CA ASP A 368 39.22 13.66 -4.56
C ASP A 368 40.70 13.99 -4.58
N TRP A 369 41.29 13.89 -3.42
CA TRP A 369 42.73 13.97 -3.21
C TRP A 369 43.20 12.72 -2.49
N ALA A 370 44.24 12.11 -3.04
CA ALA A 370 44.82 10.89 -2.51
C ALA A 370 46.30 11.06 -2.22
N ARG A 371 46.76 10.41 -1.15
CA ARG A 371 48.17 10.35 -0.77
C ARG A 371 48.45 9.17 0.17
N ASP A 372 49.52 8.42 -0.11
CA ASP A 372 50.02 7.33 0.75
C ASP A 372 48.93 6.30 1.11
N GLY A 373 48.07 5.94 0.15
CA GLY A 373 46.96 5.01 0.34
C GLY A 373 45.74 5.59 1.08
N MET A 374 45.69 6.88 1.35
CA MET A 374 44.52 7.58 1.87
C MET A 374 43.86 8.38 0.76
N VAL A 375 42.53 8.49 0.81
CA VAL A 375 41.75 9.33 -0.08
C VAL A 375 40.69 10.09 0.72
N VAL A 376 40.44 11.32 0.34
CA VAL A 376 39.33 12.14 0.81
C VAL A 376 38.75 12.90 -0.37
N GLY A 377 37.42 13.02 -0.42
CA GLY A 377 36.78 13.72 -1.52
C GLY A 377 35.34 14.11 -1.22
N GLY A 378 34.78 14.80 -2.20
CA GLY A 378 33.38 15.19 -2.17
C GLY A 378 32.73 14.99 -3.52
N PHE A 379 31.42 14.90 -3.53
CA PHE A 379 30.63 14.70 -4.73
C PHE A 379 29.28 15.42 -4.67
N ALA A 380 28.73 15.66 -5.84
CA ALA A 380 27.37 16.09 -6.04
C ALA A 380 26.71 15.25 -7.14
N GLY A 381 25.41 15.15 -7.11
CA GLY A 381 24.65 14.39 -8.09
C GLY A 381 23.21 14.82 -8.22
N TYR A 382 22.61 14.36 -9.31
CA TYR A 382 21.20 14.54 -9.62
C TYR A 382 20.65 13.26 -10.20
N GLY A 383 19.42 12.91 -9.81
CA GLY A 383 18.67 11.81 -10.35
C GLY A 383 17.20 12.17 -10.53
N ARG A 384 16.55 11.45 -11.43
CA ARG A 384 15.10 11.52 -11.60
C ARG A 384 14.57 10.12 -11.85
N MET A 385 13.54 9.75 -11.13
CA MET A 385 12.80 8.52 -11.30
C MET A 385 11.39 8.83 -11.79
N ASP A 386 10.94 8.09 -12.79
CA ASP A 386 9.54 8.02 -13.17
C ASP A 386 9.05 6.60 -12.88
N ALA A 387 7.92 6.46 -12.17
CA ALA A 387 7.40 5.19 -11.71
C ALA A 387 5.88 5.14 -11.74
N ASP A 388 5.35 3.96 -12.04
CA ASP A 388 3.92 3.65 -12.00
C ASP A 388 3.59 2.86 -10.72
N PHE A 389 2.53 3.25 -10.02
CA PHE A 389 1.93 2.42 -8.98
C PHE A 389 1.19 1.25 -9.62
N GLY A 390 1.31 0.08 -9.02
CA GLY A 390 0.60 -1.11 -9.45
C GLY A 390 -0.92 -0.98 -9.41
N ASN A 391 -1.61 -1.98 -9.95
CA ASN A 391 -3.08 -2.00 -10.03
C ASN A 391 -3.68 -0.75 -10.69
N SER A 392 -2.94 -0.07 -11.56
CA SER A 392 -3.33 1.19 -12.21
C SER A 392 -3.72 2.29 -11.23
N GLN A 393 -3.12 2.31 -10.03
CA GLN A 393 -3.43 3.26 -8.96
C GLN A 393 -2.76 4.63 -9.14
N GLY A 394 -2.08 4.86 -10.26
CA GLY A 394 -1.47 6.14 -10.63
C GLY A 394 0.03 6.03 -10.85
N ASP A 395 0.73 7.15 -10.66
CA ASP A 395 2.15 7.30 -10.97
C ASP A 395 2.81 8.29 -10.01
N PHE A 396 4.13 8.26 -9.97
CA PHE A 396 4.89 9.31 -9.31
C PHE A 396 6.22 9.58 -10.01
N THR A 397 6.68 10.81 -9.92
CA THR A 397 8.04 11.20 -10.26
C THR A 397 8.76 11.57 -8.98
N GLN A 398 10.00 11.11 -8.82
CA GLN A 398 10.92 11.50 -7.75
C GLN A 398 12.15 12.15 -8.37
N SER A 399 12.49 13.36 -7.95
CA SER A 399 13.77 14.01 -8.26
C SER A 399 14.63 14.07 -7.00
N ASP A 400 15.94 13.88 -7.15
CA ASP A 400 16.87 13.99 -6.05
C ASP A 400 18.12 14.80 -6.42
N THR A 401 18.46 15.78 -5.59
CA THR A 401 19.73 16.51 -5.65
C THR A 401 20.56 16.13 -4.42
N THR A 402 21.79 15.67 -4.64
CA THR A 402 22.62 15.11 -3.58
C THR A 402 23.96 15.80 -3.51
N VAL A 403 24.46 15.98 -2.29
CA VAL A 403 25.86 16.30 -2.00
C VAL A 403 26.40 15.34 -0.95
N GLY A 404 27.69 15.03 -1.03
CA GLY A 404 28.30 14.11 -0.08
C GLY A 404 29.82 14.23 0.01
N LEU A 405 30.35 13.62 1.06
CA LEU A 405 31.78 13.51 1.34
C LEU A 405 32.15 12.04 1.54
N PHE A 406 33.37 11.69 1.23
CA PHE A 406 33.90 10.35 1.46
C PHE A 406 35.35 10.39 1.89
N ALA A 407 35.80 9.32 2.55
CA ALA A 407 37.19 9.05 2.87
C ALA A 407 37.47 7.54 2.77
N GLY A 408 38.72 7.19 2.48
CA GLY A 408 39.17 5.81 2.43
C GLY A 408 40.60 5.64 2.82
N TRP A 409 40.95 4.43 3.28
CA TRP A 409 42.30 3.98 3.55
C TRP A 409 42.55 2.61 2.91
N TYR A 410 43.69 2.45 2.26
CA TYR A 410 44.09 1.27 1.50
C TYR A 410 45.50 0.83 1.93
N GLY A 411 45.57 -0.30 2.61
CA GLY A 411 46.81 -1.02 2.84
C GLY A 411 47.12 -2.03 1.74
N GLU A 412 48.10 -2.86 1.92
CA GLU A 412 48.50 -3.88 0.93
C GLU A 412 47.39 -4.90 0.63
N ARG A 413 46.58 -5.25 1.64
CA ARG A 413 45.55 -6.27 1.57
C ARG A 413 44.19 -5.83 2.17
N ALA A 414 44.22 -4.95 3.13
CA ALA A 414 43.00 -4.48 3.81
C ALA A 414 42.68 -3.07 3.33
N TRP A 415 41.39 -2.79 3.24
CA TRP A 415 40.91 -1.45 2.92
C TRP A 415 39.64 -1.16 3.72
N VAL A 416 39.40 0.11 3.96
CA VAL A 416 38.18 0.63 4.55
C VAL A 416 37.83 1.95 3.89
N ASN A 417 36.57 2.18 3.56
CA ASN A 417 36.09 3.47 3.10
C ASN A 417 34.71 3.77 3.69
N GLY A 418 34.40 5.04 3.78
CA GLY A 418 33.11 5.51 4.26
C GLY A 418 32.69 6.77 3.56
N GLN A 419 31.38 7.00 3.55
CA GLN A 419 30.77 8.18 2.96
C GLN A 419 29.58 8.65 3.78
N VAL A 420 29.25 9.93 3.64
CA VAL A 420 28.02 10.55 4.12
C VAL A 420 27.48 11.45 3.03
N SER A 421 26.18 11.40 2.79
CA SER A 421 25.51 12.24 1.80
C SER A 421 24.14 12.71 2.28
N TYR A 422 23.73 13.86 1.80
CA TYR A 422 22.41 14.42 1.99
C TYR A 422 21.78 14.68 0.64
N SER A 423 20.54 14.19 0.48
CA SER A 423 19.72 14.37 -0.72
C SER A 423 18.48 15.15 -0.38
N TRP A 424 18.18 16.17 -1.17
CA TRP A 424 16.87 16.82 -1.22
C TRP A 424 16.03 16.05 -2.20
N LEU A 425 14.79 15.79 -1.82
CA LEU A 425 13.84 14.99 -2.58
C LEU A 425 12.62 15.83 -2.93
N ASP A 426 12.19 15.79 -4.19
CA ASP A 426 10.96 16.39 -4.68
C ASP A 426 10.12 15.33 -5.37
N TYR A 427 8.82 15.31 -5.12
CA TYR A 427 7.91 14.35 -5.71
C TYR A 427 6.75 15.04 -6.39
N ASP A 428 6.32 14.48 -7.53
CA ASP A 428 5.01 14.70 -8.12
C ASP A 428 4.27 13.37 -8.12
N VAL A 429 3.14 13.31 -7.40
CA VAL A 429 2.36 12.09 -7.20
C VAL A 429 0.98 12.26 -7.81
N THR A 430 0.51 11.29 -8.57
CA THR A 430 -0.86 11.18 -9.06
C THR A 430 -1.45 9.87 -8.57
N ARG A 431 -2.41 9.92 -7.64
CA ARG A 431 -3.15 8.73 -7.20
C ARG A 431 -4.48 8.65 -7.93
N LYS A 432 -4.80 7.47 -8.48
CA LYS A 432 -6.04 7.17 -9.19
C LYS A 432 -6.96 6.31 -8.34
N VAL A 433 -8.21 6.70 -8.27
CA VAL A 433 -9.26 5.95 -7.56
C VAL A 433 -10.34 5.55 -8.56
N HIS A 434 -10.45 4.25 -8.79
CA HIS A 434 -11.46 3.69 -9.69
C HIS A 434 -12.78 3.48 -8.95
N LEU A 435 -13.87 3.99 -9.52
CA LEU A 435 -15.24 3.91 -8.98
C LEU A 435 -16.18 3.53 -10.12
N GLY A 436 -16.31 2.23 -10.38
CA GLY A 436 -17.01 1.74 -11.56
C GLY A 436 -16.33 2.23 -12.84
N PRO A 437 -17.05 2.89 -13.75
CA PRO A 437 -16.47 3.46 -14.98
C PRO A 437 -15.69 4.77 -14.75
N ALA A 438 -15.85 5.40 -13.59
CA ALA A 438 -15.17 6.65 -13.26
C ALA A 438 -13.77 6.40 -12.70
N THR A 439 -12.84 7.31 -13.02
CA THR A 439 -11.54 7.39 -12.38
C THR A 439 -11.36 8.80 -11.84
N ARG A 440 -11.09 8.92 -10.54
CA ARG A 440 -10.72 10.17 -9.90
C ARG A 440 -9.21 10.26 -9.78
N GLU A 441 -8.66 11.43 -10.08
CA GLU A 441 -7.23 11.70 -9.93
C GLU A 441 -7.02 12.71 -8.80
N HIS A 442 -6.14 12.35 -7.88
CA HIS A 442 -5.66 13.19 -6.78
C HIS A 442 -4.17 13.40 -6.93
N LYS A 443 -3.74 14.66 -6.89
CA LYS A 443 -2.32 15.03 -7.06
C LYS A 443 -1.76 15.61 -5.79
N GLY A 444 -0.46 15.37 -5.57
CA GLY A 444 0.30 15.96 -4.49
C GLY A 444 1.76 16.10 -4.88
N SER A 445 2.45 17.06 -4.25
CA SER A 445 3.87 17.34 -4.52
C SER A 445 4.61 17.48 -3.19
N PRO A 446 4.79 16.36 -2.43
CA PRO A 446 5.56 16.42 -1.20
C PRO A 446 7.04 16.61 -1.47
N GLU A 447 7.72 17.31 -0.54
CA GLU A 447 9.17 17.42 -0.49
C GLU A 447 9.72 16.47 0.59
N GLY A 448 11.04 16.24 0.55
CA GLY A 448 11.66 15.37 1.54
C GLY A 448 13.18 15.43 1.55
N SER A 449 13.77 14.54 2.30
CA SER A 449 15.23 14.40 2.37
C SER A 449 15.65 12.96 2.66
N ASN A 450 16.89 12.62 2.25
CA ASN A 450 17.53 11.35 2.62
C ASN A 450 18.96 11.64 3.11
N LEU A 451 19.21 11.36 4.38
CA LEU A 451 20.55 11.32 4.94
C LEU A 451 21.07 9.89 4.87
N THR A 452 22.16 9.67 4.12
CA THR A 452 22.77 8.36 3.95
C THR A 452 24.19 8.36 4.51
N ALA A 453 24.55 7.32 5.28
CA ALA A 453 25.93 7.04 5.70
C ALA A 453 26.24 5.58 5.35
N ALA A 454 27.43 5.33 4.79
CA ALA A 454 27.89 3.98 4.48
C ALA A 454 29.34 3.79 4.93
N LEU A 455 29.63 2.59 5.42
CA LEU A 455 30.97 2.13 5.77
C LEU A 455 31.20 0.78 5.11
N ASN A 456 32.31 0.65 4.39
CA ASN A 456 32.69 -0.56 3.69
C ASN A 456 34.11 -0.97 4.11
N ALA A 457 34.36 -2.26 4.21
CA ALA A 457 35.67 -2.83 4.49
C ALA A 457 35.89 -4.12 3.73
N GLY A 458 37.11 -4.42 3.39
CA GLY A 458 37.46 -5.67 2.73
C GLY A 458 38.89 -6.09 3.00
N TYR A 459 39.13 -7.38 2.72
CA TYR A 459 40.46 -7.96 2.77
C TYR A 459 40.69 -8.78 1.51
N GLU A 460 41.87 -8.68 0.90
CA GLU A 460 42.19 -9.35 -0.37
C GLU A 460 43.36 -10.33 -0.24
N PHE A 461 43.09 -11.53 -0.65
CA PHE A 461 44.10 -12.57 -0.91
C PHE A 461 44.60 -12.47 -2.36
N GLY A 462 45.79 -12.99 -2.62
CA GLY A 462 46.40 -12.98 -3.94
C GLY A 462 47.53 -11.95 -4.06
N GLN A 463 48.12 -11.84 -5.26
CA GLN A 463 49.22 -10.91 -5.56
C GLN A 463 48.74 -9.78 -6.46
N GLU A 464 49.36 -8.62 -6.32
CA GLU A 464 49.13 -7.48 -7.19
C GLU A 464 49.44 -7.85 -8.67
N GLY A 465 48.60 -7.35 -9.60
CA GLY A 465 48.70 -7.68 -11.03
C GLY A 465 48.19 -9.05 -11.43
N SER A 466 47.54 -9.80 -10.49
CA SER A 466 46.97 -11.12 -10.75
C SER A 466 45.54 -11.25 -10.26
N PHE A 467 45.12 -12.46 -9.94
CA PHE A 467 43.80 -12.70 -9.31
C PHE A 467 43.81 -12.34 -7.84
N ARG A 468 42.94 -11.42 -7.45
CA ARG A 468 42.70 -11.03 -6.05
C ARG A 468 41.25 -11.35 -5.67
N HIS A 469 41.06 -11.86 -4.47
CA HIS A 469 39.72 -12.15 -3.95
C HIS A 469 39.71 -12.06 -2.42
N GLY A 470 38.54 -11.92 -1.84
CA GLY A 470 38.42 -11.94 -0.39
C GLY A 470 37.09 -11.45 0.15
N PRO A 471 36.94 -11.49 1.50
CA PRO A 471 35.72 -11.06 2.14
C PRO A 471 35.50 -9.55 2.04
N VAL A 472 34.24 -9.16 1.99
CA VAL A 472 33.76 -7.78 2.09
C VAL A 472 32.65 -7.69 3.12
N ALA A 473 32.60 -6.55 3.81
CA ALA A 473 31.53 -6.21 4.71
C ALA A 473 31.13 -4.74 4.51
N ALA A 474 29.85 -4.43 4.64
CA ALA A 474 29.36 -3.06 4.62
C ALA A 474 28.21 -2.85 5.60
N VAL A 475 28.02 -1.61 6.01
CA VAL A 475 26.81 -1.12 6.68
C VAL A 475 26.38 0.14 5.97
N ILE A 476 25.10 0.19 5.59
CA ILE A 476 24.48 1.37 4.98
C ILE A 476 23.34 1.78 5.90
N TRP A 477 23.40 2.98 6.43
CA TRP A 477 22.36 3.59 7.24
C TRP A 477 21.73 4.76 6.49
N GLN A 478 20.40 4.83 6.54
CA GLN A 478 19.64 5.90 5.92
C GLN A 478 18.51 6.38 6.81
N LYS A 479 18.24 7.68 6.73
CA LYS A 479 17.06 8.31 7.29
C LYS A 479 16.37 9.12 6.20
N VAL A 480 15.22 8.64 5.74
CA VAL A 480 14.35 9.33 4.80
C VAL A 480 13.26 10.07 5.55
N LYS A 481 13.06 11.32 5.21
CA LYS A 481 11.93 12.13 5.67
C LYS A 481 11.11 12.55 4.48
N LEU A 482 9.80 12.50 4.60
CA LEU A 482 8.84 12.96 3.61
C LEU A 482 7.84 13.88 4.31
N ASP A 483 7.69 15.10 3.81
CA ASP A 483 6.78 16.08 4.37
C ASP A 483 5.32 15.69 4.08
N GLY A 484 4.45 16.02 5.03
CA GLY A 484 3.02 15.80 4.88
C GLY A 484 2.41 16.70 3.83
N TYR A 485 1.33 16.23 3.18
CA TYR A 485 0.64 17.02 2.18
C TYR A 485 -0.85 16.67 2.06
N LEU A 486 -1.58 17.51 1.38
CA LEU A 486 -2.98 17.31 1.01
C LEU A 486 -3.09 17.00 -0.48
N GLU A 487 -3.87 16.00 -0.81
CA GLU A 487 -4.23 15.74 -2.20
C GLU A 487 -5.13 16.83 -2.77
N SER A 488 -4.99 17.10 -4.06
CA SER A 488 -5.86 17.99 -4.82
C SER A 488 -7.29 17.45 -4.95
N ASN A 489 -8.20 18.31 -5.40
CA ASN A 489 -9.59 17.95 -5.68
C ASN A 489 -10.32 17.35 -4.47
N PRO A 490 -10.58 18.16 -3.40
CA PRO A 490 -11.28 17.70 -2.22
C PRO A 490 -12.59 17.00 -2.54
N SER A 491 -12.73 15.76 -2.04
CA SER A 491 -13.88 14.89 -2.26
C SER A 491 -13.89 13.77 -1.20
N SER A 492 -14.87 12.89 -1.23
CA SER A 492 -14.89 11.72 -0.33
C SER A 492 -13.63 10.84 -0.43
N THR A 493 -12.96 10.83 -1.58
CA THR A 493 -11.76 10.02 -1.85
C THR A 493 -10.44 10.75 -1.67
N ALA A 494 -10.46 12.09 -1.45
CA ALA A 494 -9.25 12.87 -1.26
C ALA A 494 -8.69 12.68 0.15
N LEU A 495 -7.38 12.46 0.24
CA LEU A 495 -6.67 12.19 1.48
C LEU A 495 -5.65 13.28 1.81
N GLY A 496 -5.29 13.34 3.05
CA GLY A 496 -4.13 14.05 3.54
C GLY A 496 -3.19 13.08 4.25
N TYR A 497 -1.93 13.41 4.23
CA TYR A 497 -0.86 12.62 4.83
C TYR A 497 -0.05 13.48 5.77
N SER A 498 0.33 12.92 6.92
CA SER A 498 1.26 13.56 7.85
C SER A 498 2.71 13.29 7.42
N ASP A 499 3.65 14.03 8.01
CA ASP A 499 5.07 13.76 7.83
C ASP A 499 5.40 12.29 8.10
N GLN A 500 6.32 11.75 7.32
CA GLN A 500 6.79 10.38 7.45
C GLN A 500 8.31 10.35 7.67
N ASP A 501 8.74 9.56 8.64
CA ASP A 501 10.14 9.17 8.85
C ASP A 501 10.29 7.69 8.50
N ALA A 502 11.30 7.34 7.70
CA ALA A 502 11.63 5.96 7.36
C ALA A 502 13.14 5.74 7.54
N ASP A 503 13.48 4.97 8.54
CA ASP A 503 14.85 4.54 8.78
C ASP A 503 15.16 3.25 8.01
N SER A 504 16.43 3.04 7.64
CA SER A 504 16.96 1.81 7.07
C SER A 504 18.37 1.59 7.56
N THR A 505 18.68 0.37 7.94
CA THR A 505 20.03 -0.06 8.34
C THR A 505 20.31 -1.41 7.69
N VAL A 506 21.05 -1.41 6.57
CA VAL A 506 21.42 -2.63 5.86
C VAL A 506 22.84 -3.05 6.19
N GLY A 507 23.00 -4.24 6.74
CA GLY A 507 24.27 -4.92 6.89
C GLY A 507 24.53 -5.87 5.73
N ARG A 508 25.75 -5.85 5.19
CA ARG A 508 26.18 -6.68 4.06
C ARG A 508 27.41 -7.49 4.42
N LEU A 509 27.41 -8.78 4.10
CA LEU A 509 28.57 -9.66 4.20
C LEU A 509 28.71 -10.46 2.92
N GLY A 510 29.92 -10.56 2.38
CA GLY A 510 30.08 -11.23 1.11
C GLY A 510 31.52 -11.49 0.69
N TRP A 511 31.68 -11.69 -0.60
CA TRP A 511 32.94 -12.02 -1.22
C TRP A 511 33.13 -11.26 -2.52
N GLN A 512 34.32 -10.72 -2.73
CA GLN A 512 34.73 -10.09 -3.98
C GLN A 512 35.83 -10.86 -4.66
N ALA A 513 35.91 -10.73 -5.97
CA ALA A 513 37.02 -11.24 -6.77
C ALA A 513 37.28 -10.32 -7.97
N ARG A 514 38.55 -10.12 -8.32
CA ARG A 514 38.96 -9.31 -9.46
C ARG A 514 40.22 -9.85 -10.13
N LEU A 515 40.36 -9.54 -11.41
CA LEU A 515 41.57 -9.80 -12.18
C LEU A 515 42.24 -8.44 -12.46
N ASP A 516 43.45 -8.24 -11.95
CA ASP A 516 44.20 -6.98 -12.11
C ASP A 516 45.21 -7.02 -13.30
N GLY A 517 45.38 -8.18 -13.93
CA GLY A 517 46.23 -8.35 -15.09
C GLY A 517 45.52 -8.04 -16.41
N GLY A 518 46.16 -7.28 -17.31
CA GLY A 518 45.63 -6.92 -18.60
C GLY A 518 44.96 -5.56 -18.72
N SER A 519 44.54 -5.19 -19.92
CA SER A 519 43.90 -3.91 -20.22
C SER A 519 42.44 -3.83 -19.73
N ILE A 520 41.80 -4.98 -19.57
CA ILE A 520 40.45 -5.10 -18.99
C ILE A 520 40.58 -5.87 -17.68
N LYS A 521 40.11 -5.27 -16.60
CA LYS A 521 40.17 -5.80 -15.22
C LYS A 521 38.78 -6.11 -14.72
N PRO A 522 38.21 -7.32 -15.04
CA PRO A 522 36.88 -7.69 -14.58
C PRO A 522 36.87 -7.92 -13.06
N TYR A 523 35.73 -7.65 -12.46
CA TYR A 523 35.47 -7.90 -11.05
C TYR A 523 34.04 -8.40 -10.82
N VAL A 524 33.85 -9.11 -9.72
CA VAL A 524 32.55 -9.53 -9.21
C VAL A 524 32.51 -9.40 -7.70
N GLN A 525 31.37 -8.98 -7.17
CA GLN A 525 31.09 -8.99 -5.75
C GLN A 525 29.70 -9.60 -5.54
N VAL A 526 29.58 -10.46 -4.53
CA VAL A 526 28.28 -11.02 -4.10
C VAL A 526 28.19 -10.87 -2.60
N THR A 527 27.09 -10.27 -2.13
CA THR A 527 26.81 -10.08 -0.72
C THR A 527 25.47 -10.70 -0.35
N TYR A 528 25.37 -11.13 0.90
CA TYR A 528 24.12 -11.35 1.60
C TYR A 528 23.84 -10.11 2.42
N ASP A 529 22.66 -9.58 2.26
CA ASP A 529 22.23 -8.29 2.78
C ASP A 529 21.06 -8.52 3.75
N HIS A 530 21.08 -7.82 4.89
CA HIS A 530 20.02 -7.88 5.90
C HIS A 530 19.59 -6.49 6.31
N GLU A 531 18.29 -6.19 6.20
CA GLU A 531 17.66 -4.97 6.71
C GLU A 531 17.25 -5.16 8.17
N PHE A 532 17.79 -4.35 9.06
CA PHE A 532 17.54 -4.45 10.52
C PHE A 532 16.27 -3.71 10.94
N GLU A 533 15.83 -2.72 10.18
CA GLU A 533 14.67 -1.92 10.55
C GLU A 533 13.35 -2.59 10.18
N ASP A 534 12.31 -2.30 10.96
CA ASP A 534 10.94 -2.69 10.68
C ASP A 534 10.16 -1.53 10.07
N ARG A 535 9.34 -1.82 9.05
CA ARG A 535 8.41 -0.83 8.52
C ARG A 535 7.26 -0.61 9.49
N GLN A 536 6.91 0.66 9.68
CA GLN A 536 5.77 1.06 10.49
C GLN A 536 4.48 1.01 9.68
N ASP A 537 3.33 1.06 10.38
CA ASP A 537 2.03 1.20 9.73
C ASP A 537 1.95 2.49 8.90
N GLY A 538 1.29 2.43 7.75
CA GLY A 538 0.99 3.60 6.95
C GLY A 538 -0.17 4.40 7.56
N SER A 539 -0.14 5.74 7.45
CA SER A 539 -1.21 6.60 7.98
C SER A 539 -1.68 7.65 6.98
N ALA A 540 -2.98 7.97 7.03
CA ALA A 540 -3.61 9.04 6.28
C ALA A 540 -4.86 9.53 7.00
N PHE A 541 -5.48 10.61 6.50
CA PHE A 541 -6.78 11.08 6.96
C PHE A 541 -7.66 11.50 5.77
N LEU A 542 -8.97 11.34 5.92
CA LEU A 542 -9.94 11.76 4.89
C LEU A 542 -10.16 13.27 4.98
N GLN A 543 -9.95 14.01 3.88
CA GLN A 543 -10.18 15.45 3.84
C GLN A 543 -11.67 15.82 4.02
N SER A 544 -12.58 14.92 3.64
CA SER A 544 -14.03 15.08 3.86
C SER A 544 -14.45 14.97 5.32
N LEU A 545 -13.57 14.49 6.21
CA LEU A 545 -13.83 14.25 7.64
C LEU A 545 -12.78 14.93 8.52
N PRO A 546 -12.63 16.26 8.47
CA PRO A 546 -11.52 16.97 9.12
C PRO A 546 -11.49 16.83 10.65
N GLY A 547 -12.60 16.42 11.27
CA GLY A 547 -12.69 16.19 12.73
C GLY A 547 -12.32 14.78 13.19
N VAL A 548 -11.96 13.86 12.29
CA VAL A 548 -11.75 12.44 12.63
C VAL A 548 -10.30 12.10 12.92
N GLY A 549 -9.35 12.85 12.40
CA GLY A 549 -7.92 12.57 12.56
C GLY A 549 -7.40 11.48 11.62
N SER A 550 -6.14 11.09 11.80
CA SER A 550 -5.47 10.08 10.99
C SER A 550 -5.86 8.66 11.43
N TYR A 551 -5.95 7.78 10.45
CA TYR A 551 -6.09 6.33 10.63
C TYR A 551 -4.82 5.60 10.21
N ARG A 552 -4.70 4.33 10.61
CA ARG A 552 -3.55 3.48 10.26
C ARG A 552 -3.99 2.22 9.52
N VAL A 553 -3.10 1.75 8.64
CA VAL A 553 -3.21 0.47 7.94
C VAL A 553 -1.88 -0.28 8.03
N PRO A 554 -1.86 -1.62 7.83
CA PRO A 554 -0.60 -2.36 7.83
C PRO A 554 0.40 -1.78 6.83
N GLY A 555 1.62 -1.55 7.28
CA GLY A 555 2.70 -1.08 6.43
C GLY A 555 3.09 -2.08 5.33
N LEU A 556 3.83 -1.60 4.34
CA LEU A 556 4.42 -2.44 3.31
C LEU A 556 5.48 -3.36 3.95
N LYS A 557 5.43 -4.63 3.59
CA LYS A 557 6.45 -5.62 3.98
C LYS A 557 7.39 -5.85 2.81
N PHE A 558 8.64 -5.47 2.98
CA PHE A 558 9.73 -5.83 2.08
C PHE A 558 10.55 -6.96 2.69
N ASP A 559 11.17 -7.78 1.84
CA ASP A 559 12.06 -8.83 2.33
C ASP A 559 13.29 -8.20 2.99
N LYS A 560 13.56 -8.59 4.22
CA LYS A 560 14.74 -8.13 4.98
C LYS A 560 16.02 -8.81 4.54
N ASP A 561 15.89 -10.02 4.04
CA ASP A 561 17.01 -10.89 3.64
C ASP A 561 17.05 -11.03 2.12
N TYR A 562 18.16 -10.60 1.54
CA TYR A 562 18.35 -10.69 0.10
C TYR A 562 19.84 -10.81 -0.25
N ALA A 563 20.17 -10.98 -1.51
CA ALA A 563 21.54 -10.95 -1.98
C ALA A 563 21.72 -9.88 -3.06
N THR A 564 22.87 -9.22 -3.05
CA THR A 564 23.29 -8.29 -4.10
C THR A 564 24.47 -8.86 -4.87
N ALA A 565 24.36 -8.87 -6.20
CA ALA A 565 25.43 -9.25 -7.10
C ALA A 565 25.86 -8.04 -7.94
N ILE A 566 27.16 -7.73 -7.94
CA ILE A 566 27.76 -6.67 -8.76
C ILE A 566 28.76 -7.31 -9.70
N LEU A 567 28.67 -7.00 -10.99
CA LEU A 567 29.59 -7.46 -12.02
C LEU A 567 30.07 -6.26 -12.84
N GLY A 568 31.37 -6.10 -13.03
CA GLY A 568 31.89 -4.98 -13.80
C GLY A 568 33.29 -5.23 -14.33
N ALA A 569 33.78 -4.23 -15.05
CA ALA A 569 35.14 -4.21 -15.56
C ALA A 569 35.72 -2.80 -15.51
N ARG A 570 36.95 -2.70 -15.05
CA ARG A 570 37.77 -1.49 -15.12
C ARG A 570 38.72 -1.56 -16.30
N MET A 571 38.88 -0.46 -17.00
CA MET A 571 39.72 -0.36 -18.18
C MET A 571 40.11 1.10 -18.42
N GLU A 572 41.08 1.32 -19.23
CA GLU A 572 41.39 2.65 -19.73
C GLU A 572 40.68 2.86 -21.08
N LEU A 573 39.87 3.92 -21.16
CA LEU A 573 39.19 4.34 -22.41
C LEU A 573 39.49 5.80 -22.67
N PHE A 574 40.03 6.12 -23.84
CA PHE A 574 40.34 7.52 -24.24
C PHE A 574 41.28 8.26 -23.26
N GLY A 575 42.17 7.54 -22.59
CA GLY A 575 43.10 8.11 -21.60
C GLY A 575 42.45 8.32 -20.22
N LEU A 576 41.21 7.89 -20.00
CA LEU A 576 40.53 7.98 -18.72
C LEU A 576 40.38 6.59 -18.09
N GLN A 577 40.52 6.52 -16.78
CA GLN A 577 40.16 5.31 -16.05
C GLN A 577 38.64 5.16 -16.08
N SER A 578 38.18 4.04 -16.56
CA SER A 578 36.76 3.77 -16.79
C SER A 578 36.32 2.54 -16.03
N ASN A 579 35.10 2.57 -15.49
CA ASN A 579 34.47 1.45 -14.83
C ASN A 579 33.04 1.30 -15.38
N ILE A 580 32.71 0.13 -15.89
CA ILE A 580 31.38 -0.18 -16.44
C ILE A 580 30.88 -1.45 -15.76
N GLY A 581 29.64 -1.48 -15.34
CA GLY A 581 29.10 -2.66 -14.68
C GLY A 581 27.59 -2.63 -14.52
N LEU A 582 27.11 -3.67 -13.88
CA LEU A 582 25.72 -3.86 -13.48
C LEU A 582 25.66 -4.40 -12.06
N SER A 583 24.59 -4.09 -11.34
CA SER A 583 24.22 -4.71 -10.08
C SER A 583 22.78 -5.20 -10.14
N ALA A 584 22.47 -6.25 -9.38
CA ALA A 584 21.10 -6.72 -9.22
C ALA A 584 20.93 -7.32 -7.83
N THR A 585 19.75 -7.08 -7.23
CA THR A 585 19.30 -7.80 -6.05
C THR A 585 18.59 -9.09 -6.45
N THR A 586 18.64 -10.10 -5.60
CA THR A 586 17.96 -11.38 -5.78
C THR A 586 17.57 -11.97 -4.42
N MET A 587 16.81 -13.04 -4.41
CA MET A 587 16.20 -13.69 -3.23
C MET A 587 15.04 -12.90 -2.61
N GLN A 588 14.68 -11.74 -3.14
CA GLN A 588 13.47 -11.03 -2.77
C GLN A 588 12.24 -11.65 -3.44
N LYS A 589 11.11 -11.66 -2.73
CA LYS A 589 9.84 -12.20 -3.26
C LYS A 589 9.28 -11.25 -4.32
N LYS A 590 9.36 -11.63 -5.61
CA LYS A 590 8.84 -10.85 -6.74
C LYS A 590 9.30 -9.37 -6.71
N ALA A 591 10.53 -9.14 -6.28
CA ALA A 591 11.14 -7.82 -6.29
C ALA A 591 12.57 -7.91 -6.79
N MET A 592 13.01 -6.90 -7.52
CA MET A 592 14.36 -6.82 -8.05
C MET A 592 14.75 -5.35 -8.28
N ASP A 593 15.86 -4.96 -7.70
CA ASP A 593 16.54 -3.72 -8.03
C ASP A 593 17.70 -4.04 -8.96
N THR A 594 17.77 -3.35 -10.08
CA THR A 594 18.85 -3.53 -11.06
C THR A 594 19.43 -2.17 -11.39
N SER A 595 20.78 -2.08 -11.45
CA SER A 595 21.46 -0.86 -11.88
C SER A 595 22.45 -1.19 -12.99
N ILE A 596 22.51 -0.35 -14.01
CA ILE A 596 23.59 -0.29 -14.99
C ILE A 596 24.35 1.00 -14.75
N PHE A 597 25.67 0.92 -14.66
CA PHE A 597 26.49 2.10 -14.36
C PHE A 597 27.74 2.18 -15.21
N ALA A 598 28.19 3.41 -15.44
CA ALA A 598 29.47 3.72 -16.02
C ALA A 598 30.10 4.91 -15.30
N SER A 599 31.40 4.87 -15.01
CA SER A 599 32.13 6.00 -14.42
C SER A 599 33.50 6.17 -15.11
N PHE A 600 33.96 7.40 -15.08
CA PHE A 600 35.23 7.83 -15.65
C PHE A 600 35.96 8.68 -14.62
N SER A 601 37.29 8.55 -14.56
CA SER A 601 38.12 9.39 -13.71
C SER A 601 39.45 9.75 -14.38
N GLY A 602 40.01 10.88 -13.99
CA GLY A 602 41.27 11.38 -14.52
C GLY A 602 41.99 12.29 -13.52
N ALA A 603 43.28 12.41 -13.64
CA ALA A 603 44.08 13.37 -12.88
C ALA A 603 43.88 14.79 -13.43
N PHE A 604 44.06 15.81 -12.57
CA PHE A 604 44.14 17.21 -12.98
C PHE A 604 45.50 17.58 -13.54
#